data_f181b9fba68a014f2819a10ea474192a
#
_entry.id   f181b9fba68a014f2819a10ea474192a
#
_cell.length_a   1.000
_cell.length_b   1.000
_cell.length_c   1.000
_cell.angle_alpha   90.00
_cell.angle_beta   90.00
_cell.angle_gamma   90.00
#
_symmetry.space_group_name_H-M   'P 1'
#
loop_
_entity.id
_entity.type
_entity.pdbx_description
1 polymer ?
#
loop_
_entity_poly.entity_id
_entity_poly.type
_entity_poly.pdbx_seq_one_letter_code
_entity_poly.pdbx_strand_id
1 'polypeptide(L)'
;MKGARRGLAIFGGWTLVVLLIALNNAVARIAADQPPEWGRMLWGSAVAWYTAAIFTPVFLWLPQRFPLTRERWPRTVAVYLVALSLLVVMRLAIYVPVRQLFFPVDGLGFLHLVRKSFLFDLVWLGGILAVAQALEYGRRLKERELRASRLESRLSQAQLEVLRSELQLL
;
A
#
# COMPACT_ATOMS: atom_id res chain seq x y z
N MET A 1 10.04 12.75 15.69
CA MET A 1 10.06 13.46 14.40
C MET A 1 9.92 12.55 13.16
N LYS A 2 10.42 11.29 13.14
CA LYS A 2 10.29 10.39 11.97
C LYS A 2 8.85 9.94 11.67
N GLY A 3 7.99 9.80 12.70
CA GLY A 3 6.58 9.41 12.52
C GLY A 3 5.72 10.48 11.83
N ALA A 4 5.86 11.74 12.23
CA ALA A 4 5.11 12.85 11.65
C ALA A 4 5.43 13.05 10.15
N ARG A 5 6.70 12.93 9.74
CA ARG A 5 7.10 13.00 8.34
C ARG A 5 6.51 11.86 7.49
N ARG A 6 6.41 10.65 8.05
CA ARG A 6 5.77 9.53 7.38
C ARG A 6 4.25 9.73 7.23
N GLY A 7 3.59 10.23 8.27
CA GLY A 7 2.17 10.57 8.22
C GLY A 7 1.87 11.63 7.16
N LEU A 8 2.67 12.71 7.12
CA LEU A 8 2.55 13.75 6.10
C LEU A 8 2.78 13.23 4.68
N ALA A 9 3.75 12.35 4.47
CA ALA A 9 4.01 11.76 3.16
C ALA A 9 2.85 10.87 2.70
N ILE A 10 2.27 10.06 3.60
CA ILE A 10 1.09 9.23 3.30
C ILE A 10 -0.10 10.13 2.97
N PHE A 11 -0.37 11.13 3.80
CA PHE A 11 -1.48 12.07 3.58
C PHE A 11 -1.31 12.84 2.26
N GLY A 12 -0.12 13.37 1.99
CA GLY A 12 0.18 14.06 0.73
C GLY A 12 0.01 13.16 -0.50
N GLY A 13 0.46 11.90 -0.40
CA GLY A 13 0.26 10.90 -1.46
C GLY A 13 -1.23 10.64 -1.75
N TRP A 14 -2.03 10.45 -0.70
CA TRP A 14 -3.48 10.25 -0.86
C TRP A 14 -4.20 11.50 -1.37
N THR A 15 -3.77 12.70 -0.95
CA THR A 15 -4.31 13.96 -1.49
C THR A 15 -4.04 14.07 -2.99
N LEU A 16 -2.85 13.70 -3.45
CA LEU A 16 -2.53 13.66 -4.87
C LEU A 16 -3.45 12.69 -5.63
N VAL A 17 -3.69 11.50 -5.08
CA VAL A 17 -4.62 10.52 -5.68
C VAL A 17 -6.04 11.08 -5.77
N VAL A 18 -6.54 11.72 -4.70
CA VAL A 18 -7.85 12.38 -4.69
C VAL A 18 -7.95 13.41 -5.80
N LEU A 19 -6.95 14.27 -5.95
CA LEU A 19 -6.92 15.32 -6.98
C LEU A 19 -6.86 14.73 -8.40
N LEU A 20 -6.03 13.72 -8.63
CA LEU A 20 -5.93 13.06 -9.93
C LEU A 20 -7.25 12.39 -10.34
N ILE A 21 -7.92 11.73 -9.41
CA ILE A 21 -9.21 11.07 -9.69
C ILE A 21 -10.33 12.09 -9.88
N ALA A 22 -10.35 13.17 -9.09
CA ALA A 22 -11.31 14.25 -9.29
C ALA A 22 -11.11 14.92 -10.66
N LEU A 23 -9.87 15.14 -11.07
CA LEU A 23 -9.53 15.67 -12.40
C LEU A 23 -9.95 14.71 -13.51
N ASN A 24 -9.65 13.42 -13.38
CA ASN A 24 -10.07 12.41 -14.35
C ASN A 24 -11.59 12.36 -14.52
N ASN A 25 -12.34 12.42 -13.42
CA ASN A 25 -13.80 12.47 -13.43
C ASN A 25 -14.31 13.77 -14.09
N ALA A 26 -13.65 14.89 -13.87
CA ALA A 26 -13.99 16.18 -14.51
C ALA A 26 -13.79 16.11 -16.03
N VAL A 27 -12.64 15.57 -16.47
CA VAL A 27 -12.35 15.38 -17.90
C VAL A 27 -13.39 14.45 -18.55
N ALA A 28 -13.73 13.34 -17.89
CA ALA A 28 -14.75 12.42 -18.39
C ALA A 28 -16.14 13.09 -18.57
N ARG A 29 -16.53 13.99 -17.65
CA ARG A 29 -17.79 14.73 -17.77
C ARG A 29 -17.74 15.79 -18.87
N ILE A 30 -16.64 16.50 -19.00
CA ILE A 30 -16.45 17.47 -20.10
C ILE A 30 -16.51 16.75 -21.44
N ALA A 31 -15.90 15.58 -21.57
CA ALA A 31 -15.97 14.76 -22.78
C ALA A 31 -17.37 14.22 -23.10
N ALA A 32 -18.26 14.20 -22.11
CA ALA A 32 -19.68 13.84 -22.24
C ALA A 32 -20.60 15.07 -22.35
N ASP A 33 -20.06 16.25 -22.68
CA ASP A 33 -20.78 17.54 -22.77
C ASP A 33 -21.56 17.90 -21.48
N GLN A 34 -21.08 17.47 -20.33
CA GLN A 34 -21.67 17.77 -19.02
C GLN A 34 -20.82 18.77 -18.24
N PRO A 35 -21.40 19.75 -17.57
CA PRO A 35 -20.64 20.69 -16.75
C PRO A 35 -19.96 19.96 -15.58
N PRO A 36 -18.69 20.25 -15.28
CA PRO A 36 -17.99 19.65 -14.15
C PRO A 36 -18.50 20.24 -12.83
N GLU A 37 -19.05 19.38 -11.97
CA GLU A 37 -19.46 19.76 -10.61
C GLU A 37 -18.27 19.56 -9.65
N TRP A 38 -17.33 20.50 -9.64
CA TRP A 38 -16.08 20.41 -8.90
C TRP A 38 -16.24 20.04 -7.42
N GLY A 39 -17.18 20.68 -6.73
CA GLY A 39 -17.44 20.40 -5.31
C GLY A 39 -17.83 18.95 -5.08
N ARG A 40 -18.77 18.44 -5.89
CA ARG A 40 -19.27 17.06 -5.79
C ARG A 40 -18.17 16.03 -6.13
N MET A 41 -17.35 16.33 -7.14
CA MET A 41 -16.27 15.45 -7.58
C MET A 41 -15.13 15.37 -6.55
N LEU A 42 -14.69 16.53 -6.05
CA LEU A 42 -13.65 16.59 -5.03
C LEU A 42 -14.10 15.91 -3.74
N TRP A 43 -15.31 16.22 -3.28
CA TRP A 43 -15.84 15.64 -2.05
C TRP A 43 -16.08 14.13 -2.18
N GLY A 44 -16.68 13.69 -3.28
CA GLY A 44 -16.89 12.26 -3.57
C GLY A 44 -15.58 11.49 -3.67
N SER A 45 -14.57 12.05 -4.34
CA SER A 45 -13.24 11.45 -4.43
C SER A 45 -12.54 11.45 -3.06
N ALA A 46 -12.63 12.52 -2.29
CA ALA A 46 -12.06 12.61 -0.95
C ALA A 46 -12.64 11.52 -0.03
N VAL A 47 -13.95 11.40 0.05
CA VAL A 47 -14.63 10.37 0.86
C VAL A 47 -14.18 8.97 0.43
N ALA A 48 -14.15 8.69 -0.87
CA ALA A 48 -13.77 7.39 -1.39
C ALA A 48 -12.32 7.02 -1.06
N TRP A 49 -11.38 7.95 -1.19
CA TRP A 49 -9.95 7.64 -1.10
C TRP A 49 -9.36 7.86 0.28
N TYR A 50 -9.87 8.82 1.08
CA TYR A 50 -9.43 8.94 2.47
C TYR A 50 -9.93 7.80 3.35
N THR A 51 -11.07 7.18 3.04
CA THR A 51 -11.45 5.91 3.70
C THR A 51 -10.44 4.80 3.43
N ALA A 52 -9.83 4.74 2.23
CA ALA A 52 -8.74 3.81 1.95
C ALA A 52 -7.42 4.20 2.65
N ALA A 53 -7.15 5.50 2.78
CA ALA A 53 -5.96 6.02 3.46
C ALA A 53 -5.87 5.56 4.93
N ILE A 54 -7.01 5.45 5.63
CA ILE A 54 -7.09 4.97 7.02
C ILE A 54 -6.47 3.56 7.16
N PHE A 55 -6.59 2.72 6.15
CA PHE A 55 -6.06 1.35 6.16
C PHE A 55 -4.61 1.23 5.70
N THR A 56 -3.99 2.31 5.21
CA THR A 56 -2.60 2.31 4.74
C THR A 56 -1.59 1.76 5.77
N PRO A 57 -1.67 2.09 7.06
CA PRO A 57 -0.77 1.52 8.06
C PRO A 57 -0.84 0.00 8.13
N VAL A 58 -2.04 -0.57 7.95
CA VAL A 58 -2.26 -2.02 7.96
C VAL A 58 -1.60 -2.66 6.74
N PHE A 59 -1.71 -2.05 5.55
CA PHE A 59 -1.05 -2.53 4.33
C PHE A 59 0.48 -2.49 4.43
N LEU A 60 1.05 -1.52 5.13
CA LEU A 60 2.49 -1.44 5.34
C LEU A 60 2.98 -2.40 6.44
N TRP A 61 2.14 -2.69 7.43
CA TRP A 61 2.47 -3.60 8.53
C TRP A 61 2.37 -5.07 8.13
N LEU A 62 1.39 -5.43 7.30
CA LEU A 62 1.10 -6.81 6.93
C LEU A 62 2.29 -7.53 6.28
N PRO A 63 3.03 -6.95 5.29
CA PRO A 63 4.23 -7.54 4.72
C PRO A 63 5.38 -7.73 5.70
N GLN A 64 5.49 -6.87 6.69
CA GLN A 64 6.54 -6.96 7.71
C GLN A 64 6.29 -8.14 8.64
N ARG A 65 5.00 -8.42 8.96
CA ARG A 65 4.63 -9.49 9.88
C ARG A 65 4.54 -10.87 9.20
N PHE A 66 4.09 -10.89 7.96
CA PHE A 66 3.89 -12.12 7.16
C PHE A 66 4.67 -12.04 5.85
N PRO A 67 6.00 -12.19 5.89
CA PRO A 67 6.79 -12.17 4.66
C PRO A 67 6.47 -13.39 3.78
N LEU A 68 6.40 -13.17 2.47
CA LEU A 68 6.28 -14.24 1.50
C LEU A 68 7.59 -15.03 1.47
N THR A 69 7.58 -16.22 2.06
CA THR A 69 8.68 -17.19 1.98
C THR A 69 8.25 -18.33 1.07
N ARG A 70 9.21 -18.88 0.30
CA ARG A 70 8.94 -19.94 -0.68
C ARG A 70 8.31 -21.19 -0.07
N GLU A 71 8.63 -21.49 1.19
CA GLU A 71 8.11 -22.69 1.88
C GLU A 71 6.67 -22.53 2.38
N ARG A 72 6.22 -21.30 2.69
CA ARG A 72 4.91 -21.03 3.30
C ARG A 72 4.04 -20.12 2.45
N TRP A 73 4.38 -19.95 1.17
CA TRP A 73 3.68 -19.03 0.29
C TRP A 73 2.17 -19.25 0.22
N PRO A 74 1.62 -20.50 0.13
CA PRO A 74 0.17 -20.68 0.01
C PRO A 74 -0.57 -20.23 1.26
N ARG A 75 0.00 -20.52 2.45
CA ARG A 75 -0.58 -20.05 3.73
C ARG A 75 -0.53 -18.54 3.86
N THR A 76 0.57 -17.92 3.45
CA THR A 76 0.73 -16.47 3.50
C THR A 76 -0.22 -15.77 2.52
N VAL A 77 -0.40 -16.31 1.32
CA VAL A 77 -1.38 -15.81 0.34
C VAL A 77 -2.80 -15.95 0.88
N ALA A 78 -3.15 -17.09 1.50
CA ALA A 78 -4.47 -17.26 2.13
C ALA A 78 -4.72 -16.21 3.22
N VAL A 79 -3.75 -15.96 4.10
CA VAL A 79 -3.84 -14.90 5.13
C VAL A 79 -4.04 -13.53 4.48
N TYR A 80 -3.33 -13.23 3.40
CA TYR A 80 -3.50 -11.95 2.68
C TYR A 80 -4.86 -11.82 2.03
N LEU A 81 -5.38 -12.88 1.40
CA LEU A 81 -6.73 -12.86 0.82
C LEU A 81 -7.80 -12.63 1.87
N VAL A 82 -7.71 -13.30 3.01
CA VAL A 82 -8.64 -13.11 4.13
C VAL A 82 -8.53 -11.68 4.69
N ALA A 83 -7.31 -11.22 4.97
CA ALA A 83 -7.08 -9.88 5.48
C ALA A 83 -7.56 -8.80 4.49
N LEU A 84 -7.27 -8.98 3.20
CA LEU A 84 -7.70 -8.05 2.15
C LEU A 84 -9.23 -8.02 2.03
N SER A 85 -9.89 -9.18 2.02
CA SER A 85 -11.36 -9.25 1.96
C SER A 85 -12.00 -8.59 3.18
N LEU A 86 -11.45 -8.81 4.38
CA LEU A 86 -11.92 -8.18 5.60
C LEU A 86 -11.77 -6.64 5.55
N LEU A 87 -10.62 -6.16 5.08
CA LEU A 87 -10.35 -4.73 4.92
C LEU A 87 -11.28 -4.08 3.89
N VAL A 88 -11.55 -4.76 2.77
CA VAL A 88 -12.51 -4.29 1.76
C VAL A 88 -13.91 -4.19 2.34
N VAL A 89 -14.38 -5.22 3.06
CA VAL A 89 -15.70 -5.20 3.71
C VAL A 89 -15.79 -4.07 4.74
N MET A 90 -14.77 -3.91 5.58
CA MET A 90 -14.71 -2.87 6.61
C MET A 90 -14.69 -1.47 5.98
N ARG A 91 -13.93 -1.29 4.89
CA ARG A 91 -13.92 -0.04 4.13
C ARG A 91 -15.30 0.27 3.52
N LEU A 92 -15.94 -0.71 2.90
CA LEU A 92 -17.26 -0.56 2.30
C LEU A 92 -18.33 -0.25 3.35
N ALA A 93 -18.24 -0.84 4.53
CA ALA A 93 -19.13 -0.55 5.66
C ALA A 93 -19.06 0.92 6.11
N ILE A 94 -17.91 1.57 5.94
CA ILE A 94 -17.74 3.00 6.22
C ILE A 94 -18.14 3.85 5.00
N TYR A 95 -17.64 3.47 3.82
CA TYR A 95 -17.80 4.26 2.60
C TYR A 95 -19.24 4.36 2.12
N VAL A 96 -19.99 3.25 2.14
CA VAL A 96 -21.35 3.23 1.57
C VAL A 96 -22.33 4.11 2.35
N PRO A 97 -22.40 4.06 3.70
CA PRO A 97 -23.27 4.98 4.47
C PRO A 97 -22.89 6.46 4.29
N VAL A 98 -21.58 6.76 4.33
CA VAL A 98 -21.12 8.14 4.15
C VAL A 98 -21.47 8.65 2.76
N ARG A 99 -21.30 7.84 1.72
CA ARG A 99 -21.69 8.19 0.37
C ARG A 99 -23.19 8.43 0.25
N GLN A 100 -24.03 7.58 0.83
CA GLN A 100 -25.49 7.73 0.79
C GLN A 100 -25.98 9.00 1.49
N LEU A 101 -25.32 9.40 2.58
CA LEU A 101 -25.65 10.61 3.31
C LEU A 101 -25.41 11.88 2.47
N PHE A 102 -24.33 11.92 1.71
CA PHE A 102 -23.95 13.09 0.91
C PHE A 102 -24.43 13.04 -0.54
N PHE A 103 -24.66 11.85 -1.08
CA PHE A 103 -25.05 11.61 -2.47
C PHE A 103 -26.11 10.50 -2.52
N PRO A 104 -27.34 10.79 -2.12
CA PRO A 104 -28.42 9.83 -2.24
C PRO A 104 -28.59 9.47 -3.72
N VAL A 105 -28.37 8.21 -4.04
CA VAL A 105 -28.53 7.67 -5.39
C VAL A 105 -29.85 6.93 -5.41
N ASP A 106 -30.86 7.58 -5.97
CA ASP A 106 -32.17 6.98 -6.13
C ASP A 106 -32.07 5.76 -7.08
N GLY A 107 -32.50 4.60 -6.60
CA GLY A 107 -32.72 3.41 -7.40
C GLY A 107 -31.58 2.38 -7.48
N LEU A 108 -30.36 2.66 -7.01
CA LEU A 108 -29.31 1.65 -6.92
C LEU A 108 -29.27 1.05 -5.53
N GLY A 109 -29.74 -0.19 -5.38
CA GLY A 109 -29.72 -0.90 -4.11
C GLY A 109 -28.30 -0.99 -3.53
N PHE A 110 -28.21 -0.98 -2.19
CA PHE A 110 -26.96 -1.16 -1.42
C PHE A 110 -26.09 -2.30 -1.97
N LEU A 111 -26.69 -3.44 -2.26
CA LEU A 111 -26.01 -4.63 -2.81
C LEU A 111 -25.34 -4.38 -4.17
N HIS A 112 -25.95 -3.56 -5.04
CA HIS A 112 -25.36 -3.23 -6.34
C HIS A 112 -24.09 -2.40 -6.18
N LEU A 113 -24.11 -1.40 -5.28
CA LEU A 113 -22.94 -0.58 -4.97
C LEU A 113 -21.81 -1.40 -4.36
N VAL A 114 -22.15 -2.29 -3.41
CA VAL A 114 -21.18 -3.21 -2.79
C VAL A 114 -20.54 -4.12 -3.84
N ARG A 115 -21.35 -4.76 -4.69
CA ARG A 115 -20.84 -5.69 -5.72
C ARG A 115 -19.93 -5.00 -6.74
N LYS A 116 -20.28 -3.80 -7.18
CA LYS A 116 -19.47 -3.03 -8.13
C LYS A 116 -18.16 -2.56 -7.52
N SER A 117 -18.20 -2.08 -6.29
CA SER A 117 -17.01 -1.54 -5.61
C SER A 117 -16.10 -2.64 -5.08
N PHE A 118 -16.64 -3.80 -4.68
CA PHE A 118 -15.88 -4.87 -4.06
C PHE A 118 -14.73 -5.40 -4.95
N LEU A 119 -15.03 -5.75 -6.18
CA LEU A 119 -14.00 -6.25 -7.12
C LEU A 119 -12.97 -5.18 -7.46
N PHE A 120 -13.42 -3.94 -7.67
CA PHE A 120 -12.51 -2.83 -7.93
C PHE A 120 -11.57 -2.58 -6.74
N ASP A 121 -12.12 -2.54 -5.53
CA ASP A 121 -11.36 -2.36 -4.30
C ASP A 121 -10.39 -3.53 -4.07
N LEU A 122 -10.81 -4.75 -4.33
CA LEU A 122 -9.95 -5.94 -4.17
C LEU A 122 -8.72 -5.86 -5.09
N VAL A 123 -8.91 -5.49 -6.35
CA VAL A 123 -7.81 -5.34 -7.32
C VAL A 123 -6.90 -4.17 -6.92
N TRP A 124 -7.47 -3.03 -6.56
CA TRP A 124 -6.71 -1.82 -6.22
C TRP A 124 -5.91 -1.99 -4.93
N LEU A 125 -6.55 -2.46 -3.86
CA LEU A 125 -5.88 -2.70 -2.58
C LEU A 125 -4.90 -3.87 -2.68
N GLY A 126 -5.20 -4.89 -3.49
CA GLY A 126 -4.28 -5.96 -3.81
C GLY A 126 -3.03 -5.46 -4.53
N GLY A 127 -3.18 -4.53 -5.47
CA GLY A 127 -2.06 -3.86 -6.13
C GLY A 127 -1.17 -3.08 -5.16
N ILE A 128 -1.76 -2.31 -4.25
CA ILE A 128 -1.01 -1.59 -3.19
C ILE A 128 -0.24 -2.58 -2.31
N LEU A 129 -0.87 -3.68 -1.92
CA LEU A 129 -0.24 -4.72 -1.12
C LEU A 129 0.92 -5.39 -1.86
N ALA A 130 0.77 -5.66 -3.16
CA ALA A 130 1.83 -6.23 -3.99
C ALA A 130 3.04 -5.29 -4.09
N VAL A 131 2.82 -3.99 -4.27
CA VAL A 131 3.89 -2.98 -4.27
C VAL A 131 4.57 -2.92 -2.89
N ALA A 132 3.81 -2.92 -1.80
CA ALA A 132 4.36 -2.92 -0.45
C ALA A 132 5.24 -4.17 -0.20
N GLN A 133 4.83 -5.34 -0.68
CA GLN A 133 5.61 -6.58 -0.63
C GLN A 133 6.90 -6.48 -1.44
N ALA A 134 6.83 -5.95 -2.66
CA ALA A 134 8.02 -5.79 -3.51
C ALA A 134 9.06 -4.87 -2.87
N LEU A 135 8.61 -3.76 -2.27
CA LEU A 135 9.48 -2.84 -1.55
C LEU A 135 10.13 -3.49 -0.32
N GLU A 136 9.37 -4.25 0.45
CA GLU A 136 9.88 -4.96 1.62
C GLU A 136 10.89 -6.05 1.22
N TYR A 137 10.60 -6.79 0.15
CA TYR A 137 11.53 -7.77 -0.42
C TYR A 137 12.84 -7.12 -0.87
N GLY A 138 12.77 -6.00 -1.59
CA GLY A 138 13.95 -5.24 -2.01
C GLY A 138 14.80 -4.74 -0.84
N ARG A 139 14.16 -4.29 0.25
CA ARG A 139 14.87 -3.89 1.48
C ARG A 139 15.62 -5.05 2.11
N ARG A 140 14.96 -6.20 2.24
CA ARG A 140 15.58 -7.41 2.81
C ARG A 140 16.74 -7.93 1.97
N LEU A 141 16.64 -7.84 0.64
CA LEU A 141 17.71 -8.20 -0.26
C LEU A 141 18.94 -7.33 -0.04
N LYS A 142 18.76 -6.01 -0.04
CA LYS A 142 19.84 -5.04 0.26
C LYS A 142 20.50 -5.27 1.64
N GLU A 143 19.70 -5.57 2.66
CA GLU A 143 20.24 -5.87 3.98
C GLU A 143 21.11 -7.15 3.98
N ARG A 144 20.71 -8.17 3.22
CA ARG A 144 21.51 -9.41 3.06
C ARG A 144 22.82 -9.14 2.33
N GLU A 145 22.79 -8.37 1.25
CA GLU A 145 23.99 -7.97 0.49
C GLU A 145 24.97 -7.20 1.37
N LEU A 146 24.47 -6.23 2.14
CA LEU A 146 25.29 -5.45 3.07
C LEU A 146 25.89 -6.33 4.18
N ARG A 147 25.17 -7.32 4.68
CA ARG A 147 25.68 -8.26 5.68
C ARG A 147 26.77 -9.17 5.07
N ALA A 148 26.55 -9.68 3.85
CA ALA A 148 27.55 -10.48 3.14
C ALA A 148 28.83 -9.70 2.91
N SER A 149 28.75 -8.50 2.37
CA SER A 149 29.91 -7.62 2.14
C SER A 149 30.68 -7.30 3.43
N ARG A 150 29.98 -7.07 4.56
CA ARG A 150 30.63 -6.85 5.86
C ARG A 150 31.34 -8.11 6.37
N LEU A 151 30.78 -9.28 6.14
CA LEU A 151 31.43 -10.56 6.53
C LEU A 151 32.66 -10.81 5.69
N GLU A 152 32.62 -10.59 4.38
CA GLU A 152 33.78 -10.68 3.49
C GLU A 152 34.89 -9.73 3.89
N SER A 153 34.57 -8.47 4.20
CA SER A 153 35.53 -7.50 4.69
C SER A 153 36.23 -7.96 6.01
N ARG A 154 35.42 -8.49 6.95
CA ARG A 154 35.96 -9.01 8.21
C ARG A 154 36.86 -10.25 8.01
N LEU A 155 36.48 -11.16 7.10
CA LEU A 155 37.30 -12.31 6.74
C LEU A 155 38.64 -11.87 6.13
N SER A 156 38.62 -10.93 5.21
CA SER A 156 39.83 -10.39 4.60
C SER A 156 40.75 -9.73 5.64
N GLN A 157 40.17 -8.95 6.58
CA GLN A 157 40.95 -8.37 7.68
C GLN A 157 41.57 -9.41 8.59
N ALA A 158 40.82 -10.44 8.98
CA ALA A 158 41.33 -11.53 9.80
C ALA A 158 42.45 -12.30 9.10
N GLN A 159 42.33 -12.56 7.79
CA GLN A 159 43.38 -13.17 7.00
C GLN A 159 44.66 -12.34 6.97
N LEU A 160 44.54 -11.03 6.82
CA LEU A 160 45.69 -10.12 6.86
C LEU A 160 46.36 -10.08 8.25
N GLU A 161 45.56 -10.14 9.33
CA GLU A 161 46.12 -10.23 10.69
C GLU A 161 46.91 -11.53 10.92
N VAL A 162 46.38 -12.66 10.47
CA VAL A 162 47.07 -13.96 10.55
C VAL A 162 48.38 -13.91 9.79
N LEU A 163 48.40 -13.47 8.53
CA LEU A 163 49.60 -13.33 7.72
C LEU A 163 50.62 -12.39 8.37
N ARG A 164 50.16 -11.31 8.99
CA ARG A 164 51.00 -10.35 9.68
C ARG A 164 51.64 -10.95 10.94
N SER A 165 50.88 -11.75 11.68
CA SER A 165 51.38 -12.45 12.84
C SER A 165 52.44 -13.54 12.48
N GLU A 166 52.23 -14.27 11.39
CA GLU A 166 53.18 -15.24 10.88
C GLU A 166 54.51 -14.60 10.43
N LEU A 167 54.43 -13.44 9.77
CA LEU A 167 55.62 -12.68 9.38
C LEU A 167 56.41 -12.07 10.54
N GLN A 168 55.76 -11.83 11.69
CA GLN A 168 56.43 -11.31 12.89
C GLN A 168 57.15 -12.41 13.72
N LEU A 169 56.79 -13.66 13.47
CA LEU A 169 57.41 -14.83 14.13
C LEU A 169 58.63 -15.40 13.40
N LEU A 170 58.93 -14.93 12.21
CA LEU A 170 60.10 -15.20 11.40
C LEU A 170 61.17 -14.14 11.56
#